data_93001be4d204ecdbf8a87a9039e8fce3
#
_entry.id   93001be4d204ecdbf8a87a9039e8fce3
#
_cell.length_a   1.000
_cell.length_b   1.000
_cell.length_c   1.000
_cell.angle_alpha   90.00
_cell.angle_beta   90.00
_cell.angle_gamma   90.00
#
_symmetry.space_group_name_H-M   'P 1'
#
loop_
_entity.id
_entity.type
_entity.pdbx_description
1 polymer ?
#
loop_
_entity_poly.entity_id
_entity_poly.type
_entity_poly.pdbx_seq_one_letter_code
_entity_poly.pdbx_strand_id
1 'polypeptide(L)'
;EETIDQLIVNYSHGVISAEAFERRLDQAMSSDNHQEIIDLVADLTLKADKQYTSNKEHQFTPSYSNADNDNTLSLQSILGNIERSGQWYVPKTITVNNMLGETLLDFTDAVFQHQNVTIKLNCVLGSNKIYVPENINVVCKSYGIISSIENKAPSMASRQAPIITIEGKVILGSLNITVKKTIKEKFIAFANNLKSAFDSNK
;
A
#
# COMPACT_ATOMS: atom_id res chain seq x y z
N GLU A 1 -4.61 -3.74 -16.27
CA GLU A 1 -5.65 -3.11 -15.46
C GLU A 1 -7.04 -3.54 -15.93
N GLU A 2 -7.40 -3.38 -17.20
CA GLU A 2 -8.71 -3.77 -17.78
C GLU A 2 -9.09 -5.22 -17.50
N THR A 3 -8.15 -6.15 -17.56
CA THR A 3 -8.36 -7.57 -17.26
C THR A 3 -8.79 -7.80 -15.82
N ILE A 4 -8.15 -7.13 -14.87
CA ILE A 4 -8.50 -7.25 -13.45
C ILE A 4 -9.91 -6.66 -13.22
N ASP A 5 -10.24 -5.55 -13.85
CA ASP A 5 -11.55 -4.94 -13.77
C ASP A 5 -12.64 -5.87 -14.30
N GLN A 6 -12.38 -6.52 -15.43
CA GLN A 6 -13.30 -7.49 -16.01
C GLN A 6 -13.47 -8.74 -15.13
N LEU A 7 -12.42 -9.23 -14.48
CA LEU A 7 -12.49 -10.31 -13.50
C LEU A 7 -13.37 -9.93 -12.30
N ILE A 8 -13.16 -8.74 -11.73
CA ILE A 8 -13.91 -8.24 -10.58
C ILE A 8 -15.41 -8.11 -10.92
N VAL A 9 -15.73 -7.52 -12.08
CA VAL A 9 -17.13 -7.35 -12.51
C VAL A 9 -17.81 -8.70 -12.68
N ASN A 10 -17.18 -9.65 -13.37
CA ASN A 10 -17.78 -10.98 -13.61
C ASN A 10 -17.93 -11.78 -12.31
N TYR A 11 -17.00 -11.66 -11.37
CA TYR A 11 -17.12 -12.28 -10.06
C TYR A 11 -18.25 -11.62 -9.22
N SER A 12 -18.32 -10.30 -9.17
CA SER A 12 -19.34 -9.59 -8.41
C SER A 12 -20.77 -9.88 -8.88
N HIS A 13 -20.95 -10.18 -10.16
CA HIS A 13 -22.24 -10.58 -10.75
C HIS A 13 -22.47 -12.11 -10.71
N GLY A 14 -21.57 -12.88 -10.13
CA GLY A 14 -21.71 -14.32 -9.96
C GLY A 14 -21.49 -15.15 -11.25
N VAL A 15 -20.85 -14.55 -12.28
CA VAL A 15 -20.53 -15.24 -13.55
C VAL A 15 -19.40 -16.26 -13.35
N ILE A 16 -18.47 -15.96 -12.47
CA ILE A 16 -17.38 -16.87 -12.07
C ILE A 16 -17.37 -17.12 -10.57
N SER A 17 -16.87 -18.30 -10.15
CA SER A 17 -16.74 -18.63 -8.72
C SER A 17 -15.57 -17.87 -8.06
N ALA A 18 -15.53 -17.87 -6.72
CA ALA A 18 -14.44 -17.27 -5.96
C ALA A 18 -13.09 -17.91 -6.31
N GLU A 19 -13.05 -19.25 -6.41
CA GLU A 19 -11.83 -19.98 -6.72
C GLU A 19 -11.33 -19.66 -8.14
N ALA A 20 -12.25 -19.52 -9.10
CA ALA A 20 -11.90 -19.14 -10.48
C ALA A 20 -11.39 -17.70 -10.54
N PHE A 21 -12.02 -16.79 -9.79
CA PHE A 21 -11.60 -15.40 -9.68
C PHE A 21 -10.20 -15.28 -9.09
N GLU A 22 -9.95 -15.88 -7.92
CA GLU A 22 -8.65 -15.80 -7.24
C GLU A 22 -7.52 -16.41 -8.08
N ARG A 23 -7.76 -17.57 -8.70
CA ARG A 23 -6.78 -18.20 -9.57
C ARG A 23 -6.40 -17.33 -10.77
N ARG A 24 -7.41 -16.75 -11.46
CA ARG A 24 -7.17 -15.87 -12.62
C ARG A 24 -6.52 -14.54 -12.21
N LEU A 25 -6.87 -14.02 -11.03
CA LEU A 25 -6.25 -12.83 -10.47
C LEU A 25 -4.75 -13.07 -10.18
N ASP A 26 -4.41 -14.22 -9.59
CA ASP A 26 -3.01 -14.62 -9.37
C ASP A 26 -2.23 -14.71 -10.68
N GLN A 27 -2.81 -15.33 -11.71
CA GLN A 27 -2.20 -15.43 -13.02
C GLN A 27 -2.00 -14.04 -13.65
N ALA A 28 -3.02 -13.17 -13.60
CA ALA A 28 -2.93 -11.81 -14.14
C ALA A 28 -1.88 -10.95 -13.44
N MET A 29 -1.65 -11.17 -12.14
CA MET A 29 -0.68 -10.42 -11.35
C MET A 29 0.74 -10.98 -11.41
N SER A 30 0.91 -12.24 -11.81
CA SER A 30 2.21 -12.90 -11.90
C SER A 30 2.78 -12.98 -13.33
N SER A 31 1.94 -12.82 -14.37
CA SER A 31 2.38 -12.91 -15.76
C SER A 31 2.85 -11.54 -16.27
N ASP A 32 4.01 -11.54 -16.95
CA ASP A 32 4.53 -10.40 -17.71
C ASP A 32 4.09 -10.46 -19.19
N ASN A 33 3.37 -11.53 -19.59
CA ASN A 33 2.93 -11.72 -20.97
C ASN A 33 1.53 -11.12 -21.19
N HIS A 34 1.49 -10.04 -21.98
CA HIS A 34 0.26 -9.30 -22.25
C HIS A 34 -0.84 -10.18 -22.89
N GLN A 35 -0.50 -11.11 -23.78
CA GLN A 35 -1.48 -11.99 -24.43
C GLN A 35 -2.09 -12.97 -23.44
N GLU A 36 -1.28 -13.59 -22.57
CA GLU A 36 -1.78 -14.47 -21.52
C GLU A 36 -2.76 -13.75 -20.58
N ILE A 37 -2.45 -12.50 -20.25
CA ILE A 37 -3.31 -11.67 -19.39
C ILE A 37 -4.67 -11.41 -20.04
N ILE A 38 -4.71 -11.14 -21.35
CA ILE A 38 -5.95 -10.93 -22.10
C ILE A 38 -6.76 -12.23 -22.19
N ASP A 39 -6.09 -13.35 -22.42
CA ASP A 39 -6.74 -14.65 -22.58
C ASP A 39 -7.46 -15.11 -21.28
N LEU A 40 -7.05 -14.61 -20.11
CA LEU A 40 -7.70 -14.90 -18.83
C LEU A 40 -9.16 -14.44 -18.74
N VAL A 41 -9.57 -13.52 -19.58
CA VAL A 41 -10.93 -12.95 -19.59
C VAL A 41 -11.65 -13.12 -20.93
N ALA A 42 -11.06 -13.85 -21.86
CA ALA A 42 -11.61 -14.03 -23.21
C ALA A 42 -12.99 -14.72 -23.21
N ASP A 43 -13.28 -15.53 -22.21
CA ASP A 43 -14.56 -16.21 -22.00
C ASP A 43 -15.58 -15.37 -21.20
N LEU A 44 -15.20 -14.20 -20.72
CA LEU A 44 -16.04 -13.35 -19.87
C LEU A 44 -16.74 -12.27 -20.68
N THR A 45 -18.03 -12.09 -20.43
CA THR A 45 -18.90 -11.21 -21.24
C THR A 45 -19.13 -9.84 -20.60
N LEU A 46 -19.10 -9.75 -19.28
CA LEU A 46 -19.35 -8.48 -18.59
C LEU A 46 -18.09 -7.61 -18.59
N LYS A 47 -18.29 -6.32 -18.88
CA LYS A 47 -17.23 -5.32 -18.86
C LYS A 47 -17.50 -4.28 -17.77
N ALA A 48 -16.45 -3.62 -17.29
CA ALA A 48 -16.56 -2.52 -16.36
C ALA A 48 -17.42 -1.39 -16.95
N ASP A 49 -18.43 -0.97 -16.21
CA ASP A 49 -19.29 0.15 -16.55
C ASP A 49 -18.88 1.43 -15.79
N LYS A 50 -19.60 2.53 -16.04
CA LYS A 50 -19.30 3.82 -15.38
C LYS A 50 -19.49 3.76 -13.86
N GLN A 51 -20.44 2.96 -13.37
CA GLN A 51 -20.69 2.82 -11.95
C GLN A 51 -19.56 2.05 -11.26
N TYR A 52 -19.07 0.99 -11.89
CA TYR A 52 -17.88 0.26 -11.43
C TYR A 52 -16.66 1.18 -11.36
N THR A 53 -16.40 1.94 -12.44
CA THR A 53 -15.25 2.85 -12.52
C THR A 53 -15.32 3.89 -11.40
N SER A 54 -16.48 4.48 -11.15
CA SER A 54 -16.66 5.45 -10.06
C SER A 54 -16.42 4.83 -8.68
N ASN A 55 -16.93 3.61 -8.43
CA ASN A 55 -16.70 2.90 -7.17
C ASN A 55 -15.22 2.56 -6.97
N LYS A 56 -14.54 2.13 -8.04
CA LYS A 56 -13.11 1.84 -8.02
C LYS A 56 -12.30 3.10 -7.72
N GLU A 57 -12.59 4.20 -8.39
CA GLU A 57 -11.93 5.48 -8.14
C GLU A 57 -12.08 5.93 -6.69
N HIS A 58 -13.29 5.85 -6.12
CA HIS A 58 -13.52 6.18 -4.72
C HIS A 58 -12.71 5.34 -3.74
N GLN A 59 -12.48 4.07 -4.04
CA GLN A 59 -11.79 3.15 -3.13
C GLN A 59 -10.28 3.15 -3.29
N PHE A 60 -9.78 3.32 -4.51
CA PHE A 60 -8.34 3.21 -4.80
C PHE A 60 -7.64 4.54 -5.04
N THR A 61 -8.39 5.63 -5.26
CA THR A 61 -7.78 6.97 -5.39
C THR A 61 -7.60 7.58 -4.01
N PRO A 62 -6.37 7.94 -3.62
CA PRO A 62 -6.15 8.59 -2.34
C PRO A 62 -6.82 9.97 -2.32
N SER A 63 -7.68 10.21 -1.34
CA SER A 63 -8.22 11.55 -1.09
C SER A 63 -7.33 12.28 -0.10
N TYR A 64 -6.65 13.33 -0.57
CA TYR A 64 -5.82 14.16 0.29
C TYR A 64 -6.66 15.29 0.88
N SER A 65 -6.52 15.55 2.19
CA SER A 65 -7.12 16.72 2.82
C SER A 65 -6.19 17.92 2.66
N ASN A 66 -6.71 19.03 2.18
CA ASN A 66 -5.99 20.33 2.15
C ASN A 66 -5.99 21.02 3.53
N ALA A 67 -6.22 20.29 4.61
CA ALA A 67 -6.17 20.86 5.93
C ALA A 67 -4.70 21.20 6.26
N ASP A 68 -4.42 22.47 6.34
CA ASP A 68 -3.12 23.09 6.71
C ASP A 68 -2.75 22.84 8.19
N ASN A 69 -3.26 21.79 8.79
CA ASN A 69 -2.82 21.36 10.10
C ASN A 69 -1.46 20.67 9.94
N ASP A 70 -0.44 21.32 10.46
CA ASP A 70 0.92 20.75 10.66
C ASP A 70 0.85 19.55 11.62
N ASN A 71 0.21 18.47 11.15
CA ASN A 71 0.11 17.24 11.91
C ASN A 71 1.45 16.53 11.88
N THR A 72 2.21 16.72 12.96
CA THR A 72 3.45 16.01 13.22
C THR A 72 3.19 14.92 14.25
N LEU A 73 3.54 13.68 13.91
CA LEU A 73 3.57 12.58 14.85
C LEU A 73 5.00 12.42 15.37
N SER A 74 5.19 12.50 16.68
CA SER A 74 6.49 12.25 17.32
C SER A 74 6.45 10.93 18.09
N LEU A 75 7.33 10.01 17.73
CA LEU A 75 7.52 8.71 18.34
C LEU A 75 8.91 8.66 18.97
N GLN A 76 8.99 8.41 20.26
CA GLN A 76 10.25 8.43 21.00
C GLN A 76 10.37 7.19 21.89
N SER A 77 11.52 6.53 21.84
CA SER A 77 11.90 5.45 22.75
C SER A 77 13.38 5.55 23.11
N ILE A 78 13.69 5.37 24.38
CA ILE A 78 15.07 5.29 24.86
C ILE A 78 15.50 3.83 24.96
N LEU A 79 14.63 2.97 25.45
CA LEU A 79 14.82 1.53 25.58
C LEU A 79 13.47 0.85 25.37
N GLY A 80 13.26 0.22 24.23
CA GLY A 80 12.01 -0.47 23.94
C GLY A 80 11.61 -0.40 22.47
N ASN A 81 10.39 -0.84 22.18
CA ASN A 81 9.88 -0.95 20.82
C ASN A 81 8.86 0.13 20.50
N ILE A 82 8.93 0.65 19.30
CA ILE A 82 7.94 1.54 18.69
C ILE A 82 7.22 0.74 17.62
N GLU A 83 5.91 0.62 17.73
CA GLU A 83 5.09 -0.03 16.71
C GLU A 83 3.92 0.86 16.31
N ARG A 84 3.72 1.00 14.99
CA ARG A 84 2.55 1.62 14.40
C ARG A 84 2.09 0.79 13.23
N SER A 85 0.92 0.19 13.36
CA SER A 85 0.33 -0.72 12.35
C SER A 85 -1.19 -0.58 12.30
N GLY A 86 -1.81 -1.27 11.35
CA GLY A 86 -3.25 -1.25 11.12
C GLY A 86 -3.74 0.02 10.44
N GLN A 87 -5.04 0.33 10.60
CA GLN A 87 -5.65 1.50 9.97
C GLN A 87 -5.40 2.76 10.79
N TRP A 88 -4.59 3.69 10.28
CA TRP A 88 -4.28 4.96 10.92
C TRP A 88 -4.07 6.07 9.90
N TYR A 89 -4.32 7.31 10.32
CA TYR A 89 -4.11 8.49 9.47
C TYR A 89 -2.65 8.90 9.48
N VAL A 90 -2.06 9.02 8.28
CA VAL A 90 -0.65 9.37 8.11
C VAL A 90 -0.50 10.89 8.10
N PRO A 91 0.18 11.49 9.09
CA PRO A 91 0.44 12.92 9.11
C PRO A 91 1.50 13.32 8.09
N LYS A 92 1.65 14.61 7.84
CA LYS A 92 2.66 15.15 6.92
C LYS A 92 4.10 14.86 7.35
N THR A 93 4.35 14.86 8.66
CA THR A 93 5.68 14.59 9.22
C THR A 93 5.60 13.57 10.35
N ILE A 94 6.46 12.57 10.30
CA ILE A 94 6.64 11.58 11.37
C ILE A 94 8.08 11.70 11.85
N THR A 95 8.27 11.99 13.12
CA THR A 95 9.60 12.02 13.74
C THR A 95 9.76 10.79 14.62
N VAL A 96 10.77 9.99 14.35
CA VAL A 96 11.11 8.77 15.11
C VAL A 96 12.48 8.94 15.73
N ASN A 97 12.54 8.93 17.04
CA ASN A 97 13.78 8.96 17.79
C ASN A 97 13.85 7.69 18.65
N ASN A 98 14.71 6.76 18.27
CA ASN A 98 14.91 5.50 18.98
C ASN A 98 16.39 5.36 19.36
N MET A 99 16.68 5.25 20.66
CA MET A 99 18.06 5.06 21.12
C MET A 99 18.45 3.59 21.13
N LEU A 100 17.56 2.70 21.58
CA LEU A 100 17.86 1.28 21.74
C LEU A 100 16.57 0.44 21.63
N GLY A 101 16.45 -0.35 20.56
CA GLY A 101 15.27 -1.20 20.36
C GLY A 101 14.82 -1.31 18.91
N GLU A 102 13.59 -1.75 18.71
CA GLU A 102 13.00 -1.90 17.38
C GLU A 102 11.98 -0.79 17.08
N THR A 103 11.96 -0.39 15.81
CA THR A 103 10.89 0.46 15.27
C THR A 103 10.21 -0.29 14.14
N LEU A 104 8.89 -0.42 14.23
CA LEU A 104 8.04 -0.97 13.18
C LEU A 104 7.00 0.07 12.75
N LEU A 105 7.09 0.54 11.52
CA LEU A 105 6.07 1.38 10.90
C LEU A 105 5.43 0.63 9.74
N ASP A 106 4.15 0.31 9.85
CA ASP A 106 3.39 -0.37 8.81
C ASP A 106 2.37 0.58 8.20
N PHE A 107 2.59 0.92 6.94
CA PHE A 107 1.73 1.78 6.13
C PHE A 107 0.76 1.00 5.24
N THR A 108 0.72 -0.32 5.36
CA THR A 108 -0.07 -1.20 4.49
C THR A 108 -1.55 -0.81 4.43
N ASP A 109 -2.16 -0.59 5.60
CA ASP A 109 -3.56 -0.21 5.74
C ASP A 109 -3.75 1.24 6.18
N ALA A 110 -2.67 2.02 6.14
CA ALA A 110 -2.69 3.41 6.55
C ALA A 110 -3.42 4.31 5.55
N VAL A 111 -4.10 5.34 6.06
CA VAL A 111 -4.82 6.34 5.26
C VAL A 111 -3.96 7.57 5.12
N PHE A 112 -3.54 7.87 3.89
CA PHE A 112 -2.72 9.05 3.60
C PHE A 112 -3.58 10.29 3.45
N GLN A 113 -3.34 11.30 4.30
CA GLN A 113 -3.99 12.60 4.22
C GLN A 113 -3.20 13.59 3.34
N HIS A 114 -1.91 13.33 3.14
CA HIS A 114 -1.01 14.17 2.37
C HIS A 114 -0.28 13.35 1.31
N GLN A 115 -0.10 13.93 0.13
CA GLN A 115 0.66 13.28 -0.94
C GLN A 115 2.13 13.12 -0.57
N ASN A 116 2.72 14.14 0.07
CA ASN A 116 4.11 14.12 0.49
C ASN A 116 4.18 13.93 2.01
N VAL A 117 4.77 12.81 2.43
CA VAL A 117 4.99 12.47 3.83
C VAL A 117 6.49 12.38 4.09
N THR A 118 6.96 13.00 5.16
CA THR A 118 8.37 12.96 5.57
C THR A 118 8.52 12.17 6.87
N ILE A 119 9.37 11.17 6.86
CA ILE A 119 9.78 10.41 8.06
C ILE A 119 11.19 10.85 8.42
N LYS A 120 11.32 11.50 9.58
CA LYS A 120 12.62 11.87 10.17
C LYS A 120 13.02 10.78 11.17
N LEU A 121 13.97 9.92 10.76
CA LEU A 121 14.39 8.76 11.54
C LEU A 121 15.78 9.00 12.15
N ASN A 122 15.85 8.98 13.48
CA ASN A 122 17.09 8.97 14.22
C ASN A 122 17.14 7.71 15.10
N CYS A 123 18.03 6.79 14.75
CA CYS A 123 18.25 5.56 15.50
C CYS A 123 19.72 5.42 15.87
N VAL A 124 20.01 5.14 17.15
CA VAL A 124 21.39 4.98 17.62
C VAL A 124 21.79 3.51 17.66
N LEU A 125 20.98 2.65 18.26
CA LEU A 125 21.23 1.21 18.35
C LEU A 125 19.88 0.48 18.15
N GLY A 126 19.69 -0.15 17.00
CA GLY A 126 18.44 -0.86 16.81
C GLY A 126 18.11 -1.22 15.38
N SER A 127 16.94 -1.84 15.21
CA SER A 127 16.41 -2.27 13.95
C SER A 127 15.16 -1.46 13.60
N ASN A 128 15.13 -0.92 12.38
CA ASN A 128 13.98 -0.17 11.89
C ASN A 128 13.39 -0.89 10.68
N LYS A 129 12.12 -1.24 10.77
CA LYS A 129 11.35 -1.89 9.70
C LYS A 129 10.23 -0.97 9.26
N ILE A 130 10.16 -0.69 7.98
CA ILE A 130 9.09 0.11 7.37
C ILE A 130 8.43 -0.72 6.29
N TYR A 131 7.16 -1.04 6.49
CA TYR A 131 6.34 -1.72 5.50
C TYR A 131 5.48 -0.71 4.75
N VAL A 132 5.51 -0.80 3.43
CA VAL A 132 4.76 0.10 2.54
C VAL A 132 3.92 -0.73 1.56
N PRO A 133 2.72 -0.27 1.16
CA PRO A 133 1.95 -0.90 0.10
C PRO A 133 2.58 -0.64 -1.28
N GLU A 134 2.18 -1.42 -2.27
CA GLU A 134 2.73 -1.35 -3.65
C GLU A 134 2.43 -0.04 -4.37
N ASN A 135 1.41 0.69 -3.96
CA ASN A 135 0.91 1.89 -4.62
C ASN A 135 1.48 3.20 -4.05
N ILE A 136 2.62 3.17 -3.40
CA ILE A 136 3.33 4.37 -2.92
C ILE A 136 4.76 4.44 -3.44
N ASN A 137 5.26 5.68 -3.59
CA ASN A 137 6.65 5.93 -3.92
C ASN A 137 7.47 6.16 -2.65
N VAL A 138 8.67 5.59 -2.57
CA VAL A 138 9.55 5.75 -1.42
C VAL A 138 10.89 6.33 -1.84
N VAL A 139 11.28 7.43 -1.21
CA VAL A 139 12.57 8.08 -1.39
C VAL A 139 13.34 7.98 -0.08
N CYS A 140 14.45 7.26 -0.08
CA CYS A 140 15.32 7.11 1.08
C CYS A 140 16.53 8.04 0.95
N LYS A 141 16.65 9.01 1.87
CA LYS A 141 17.77 9.95 2.00
C LYS A 141 18.51 9.77 3.33
N SER A 142 18.37 8.60 3.94
CA SER A 142 19.03 8.30 5.21
C SER A 142 20.48 7.89 5.00
N TYR A 143 21.33 8.20 5.96
CA TYR A 143 22.70 7.72 6.00
C TYR A 143 22.97 6.92 7.26
N GLY A 144 23.94 6.01 7.17
CA GLY A 144 24.27 5.10 8.25
C GLY A 144 25.75 5.14 8.64
N ILE A 145 26.02 4.93 9.92
CA ILE A 145 27.36 4.73 10.48
C ILE A 145 27.37 3.34 11.12
N ILE A 146 28.19 2.43 10.56
CA ILE A 146 28.21 1.01 10.97
C ILE A 146 26.79 0.41 10.95
N SER A 147 26.10 0.58 9.84
CA SER A 147 24.70 0.18 9.72
C SER A 147 24.38 -0.34 8.31
N SER A 148 23.28 -1.09 8.19
CA SER A 148 22.73 -1.53 6.93
C SER A 148 21.46 -0.75 6.60
N ILE A 149 21.39 -0.14 5.42
CA ILE A 149 20.19 0.53 4.91
C ILE A 149 19.78 -0.17 3.63
N GLU A 150 18.61 -0.79 3.64
CA GLU A 150 18.07 -1.52 2.50
C GLU A 150 16.69 -0.98 2.14
N ASN A 151 16.54 -0.49 0.91
CA ASN A 151 15.27 -0.06 0.35
C ASN A 151 14.88 -0.99 -0.80
N LYS A 152 13.90 -1.86 -0.53
CA LYS A 152 13.30 -2.78 -1.52
C LYS A 152 11.97 -2.27 -2.08
N ALA A 153 11.60 -1.02 -1.80
CA ALA A 153 10.39 -0.42 -2.32
C ALA A 153 10.65 0.25 -3.67
N PRO A 154 10.12 -0.27 -4.79
CA PRO A 154 10.25 0.38 -6.08
C PRO A 154 9.43 1.68 -6.09
N SER A 155 10.00 2.77 -6.59
CA SER A 155 9.29 4.04 -6.82
C SER A 155 8.64 4.02 -8.20
N MET A 156 7.71 3.10 -8.43
CA MET A 156 7.03 2.90 -9.72
C MET A 156 5.54 3.24 -9.69
N ALA A 157 5.03 3.74 -8.57
CA ALA A 157 3.63 4.15 -8.46
C ALA A 157 3.36 5.42 -9.29
N SER A 158 2.08 5.69 -9.57
CA SER A 158 1.66 6.85 -10.35
C SER A 158 2.14 8.17 -9.74
N ARG A 159 2.14 9.25 -10.54
CA ARG A 159 2.53 10.59 -10.06
C ARG A 159 1.60 11.15 -8.97
N GLN A 160 0.37 10.64 -8.90
CA GLN A 160 -0.62 11.03 -7.88
C GLN A 160 -0.52 10.18 -6.61
N ALA A 161 0.26 9.11 -6.63
CA ALA A 161 0.46 8.25 -5.48
C ALA A 161 1.17 9.00 -4.33
N PRO A 162 0.95 8.58 -3.08
CA PRO A 162 1.69 9.12 -1.95
C PRO A 162 3.19 8.92 -2.13
N ILE A 163 3.97 9.87 -1.62
CA ILE A 163 5.42 9.82 -1.61
C ILE A 163 5.89 9.87 -0.16
N ILE A 164 6.56 8.82 0.29
CA ILE A 164 7.22 8.79 1.60
C ILE A 164 8.70 9.11 1.40
N THR A 165 9.15 10.23 1.97
CA THR A 165 10.56 10.57 2.05
C THR A 165 11.10 10.22 3.43
N ILE A 166 12.11 9.35 3.50
CA ILE A 166 12.75 8.94 4.74
C ILE A 166 14.09 9.65 4.83
N GLU A 167 14.24 10.48 5.86
CA GLU A 167 15.44 11.27 6.14
C GLU A 167 15.99 10.93 7.53
N GLY A 168 17.29 11.04 7.72
CA GLY A 168 17.88 10.92 9.03
C GLY A 168 19.09 10.01 9.10
N LYS A 169 19.36 9.46 10.28
CA LYS A 169 20.57 8.68 10.55
C LYS A 169 20.29 7.41 11.33
N VAL A 170 21.03 6.37 10.99
CA VAL A 170 21.07 5.10 11.73
C VAL A 170 22.51 4.84 12.15
N ILE A 171 22.76 4.77 13.45
CA ILE A 171 24.07 4.51 14.03
C ILE A 171 24.01 3.14 14.70
N LEU A 172 24.88 2.21 14.28
CA LEU A 172 24.94 0.84 14.84
C LEU A 172 23.58 0.11 14.76
N GLY A 173 23.04 -0.02 13.53
CA GLY A 173 21.72 -0.66 13.39
C GLY A 173 21.34 -0.96 11.94
N SER A 174 20.04 -1.14 11.72
CA SER A 174 19.52 -1.40 10.39
C SER A 174 18.24 -0.60 10.10
N LEU A 175 18.06 -0.27 8.81
CA LEU A 175 16.84 0.26 8.26
C LEU A 175 16.43 -0.60 7.06
N ASN A 176 15.31 -1.30 7.16
CA ASN A 176 14.73 -2.11 6.10
C ASN A 176 13.39 -1.54 5.66
N ILE A 177 13.28 -1.19 4.40
CA ILE A 177 12.05 -0.73 3.77
C ILE A 177 11.61 -1.82 2.81
N THR A 178 10.43 -2.40 3.05
CA THR A 178 9.92 -3.55 2.30
C THR A 178 8.49 -3.31 1.84
N VAL A 179 8.19 -3.69 0.60
CA VAL A 179 6.81 -3.68 0.08
C VAL A 179 6.07 -4.91 0.60
N LYS A 180 4.93 -4.69 1.24
CA LYS A 180 3.94 -5.74 1.47
C LYS A 180 2.97 -5.79 0.29
N LYS A 181 2.86 -6.95 -0.33
CA LYS A 181 1.91 -7.20 -1.42
C LYS A 181 0.51 -7.38 -0.84
N THR A 182 -0.28 -6.31 -0.87
CA THR A 182 -1.67 -6.30 -0.36
C THR A 182 -2.69 -5.93 -1.42
N ILE A 183 -2.23 -5.55 -2.61
CA ILE A 183 -3.14 -5.10 -3.67
C ILE A 183 -4.10 -6.23 -4.10
N LYS A 184 -3.65 -7.48 -4.08
CA LYS A 184 -4.51 -8.65 -4.31
C LYS A 184 -5.64 -8.73 -3.29
N GLU A 185 -5.32 -8.62 -2.00
CA GLU A 185 -6.30 -8.66 -0.91
C GLU A 185 -7.30 -7.51 -1.01
N LYS A 186 -6.83 -6.31 -1.42
CA LYS A 186 -7.70 -5.16 -1.68
C LYS A 186 -8.65 -5.40 -2.86
N PHE A 187 -8.18 -6.02 -3.95
CA PHE A 187 -9.05 -6.40 -5.07
C PHE A 187 -10.08 -7.43 -4.66
N ILE A 188 -9.70 -8.45 -3.88
CA ILE A 188 -10.62 -9.47 -3.37
C ILE A 188 -11.68 -8.82 -2.46
N ALA A 189 -11.26 -7.96 -1.52
CA ALA A 189 -12.18 -7.26 -0.64
C ALA A 189 -13.15 -6.36 -1.41
N PHE A 190 -12.66 -5.62 -2.41
CA PHE A 190 -13.49 -4.78 -3.27
C PHE A 190 -14.51 -5.61 -4.06
N ALA A 191 -14.08 -6.71 -4.66
CA ALA A 191 -14.95 -7.62 -5.40
C ALA A 191 -16.05 -8.24 -4.51
N ASN A 192 -15.70 -8.63 -3.28
CA ASN A 192 -16.67 -9.14 -2.30
C ASN A 192 -17.68 -8.07 -1.84
N ASN A 193 -17.25 -6.83 -1.65
CA ASN A 193 -18.13 -5.72 -1.32
C ASN A 193 -19.13 -5.43 -2.46
N LEU A 194 -18.67 -5.42 -3.71
CA LEU A 194 -19.54 -5.27 -4.86
C LEU A 194 -20.56 -6.41 -4.95
N LYS A 195 -20.11 -7.66 -4.77
CA LYS A 195 -20.98 -8.83 -4.80
C LYS A 195 -22.07 -8.74 -3.74
N SER A 196 -21.74 -8.41 -2.49
CA SER A 196 -22.72 -8.27 -1.41
C SER A 196 -23.72 -7.15 -1.67
N ALA A 197 -23.32 -6.05 -2.29
CA ALA A 197 -24.22 -4.97 -2.70
C ALA A 197 -25.22 -5.41 -3.79
N PHE A 198 -24.80 -6.23 -4.74
CA PHE A 198 -25.69 -6.80 -5.77
C PHE A 198 -26.65 -7.85 -5.19
N ASP A 199 -26.18 -8.70 -4.27
CA ASP A 199 -27.01 -9.73 -3.62
C ASP A 199 -28.07 -9.11 -2.69
N SER A 200 -27.79 -7.95 -2.09
CA SER A 200 -28.72 -7.21 -1.22
C SER A 200 -29.83 -6.46 -1.98
N ASN A 201 -29.68 -6.29 -3.30
CA ASN A 201 -30.66 -5.62 -4.17
C ASN A 201 -31.56 -6.60 -4.95
N LYS A 202 -31.49 -7.90 -4.68
CA LYS A 202 -32.38 -8.94 -5.20
C LYS A 202 -33.44 -9.31 -4.17
#